data_98d9bac204958d6107b569f14f666b7a
#
_entry.id   98d9bac204958d6107b569f14f666b7a
#
_cell.length_a   1.000
_cell.length_b   1.000
_cell.length_c   1.000
_cell.angle_alpha   90.00
_cell.angle_beta   90.00
_cell.angle_gamma   90.00
#
_symmetry.space_group_name_H-M   'P 1'
#
loop_
_entity.id
_entity.type
_entity.pdbx_description
1 polymer ?
#
loop_
_entity_poly.entity_id
_entity_poly.type
_entity_poly.pdbx_seq_one_letter_code
_entity_poly.pdbx_strand_id
1 'polypeptide(L)'
;MNYIIKNATLVNEGKSFMASVVISGDTIEKITQTIDTDSEYSGYEIIDAEGLLLVPGAIDDQVHFRDPGLTHKGDIASESRAAVAGGVTSFMDMPNTVPNTLTQQLLQDKYDIAAEKSMANYSFYMGVSNDNIDEVLKTNPQNICGIKAFMGSSTGNMLVNNESTLERLFKEAPCLVATHCEDEAIIRNNIEVFKQKYGDEAPASIHPLVRSAEACYKTSDRKSVV
;
A
#
# COMPACT_ATOMS: atom_id res chain seq x y z
N MET A 1 -9.07 -21.10 -13.93
CA MET A 1 -8.10 -21.81 -14.78
C MET A 1 -7.16 -22.57 -13.87
N ASN A 2 -6.62 -23.69 -14.38
CA ASN A 2 -5.71 -24.51 -13.58
C ASN A 2 -4.38 -24.62 -14.33
N TYR A 3 -3.28 -24.49 -13.61
CA TYR A 3 -1.93 -24.43 -14.18
C TYR A 3 -0.98 -25.39 -13.49
N ILE A 4 -0.01 -25.89 -14.23
CA ILE A 4 1.18 -26.53 -13.69
C ILE A 4 2.40 -25.76 -14.18
N ILE A 5 3.11 -25.14 -13.26
CA ILE A 5 4.41 -24.53 -13.55
C ILE A 5 5.47 -25.58 -13.22
N LYS A 6 6.14 -26.15 -14.24
CA LYS A 6 7.16 -27.20 -14.06
C LYS A 6 8.58 -26.69 -14.27
N ASN A 7 9.51 -27.44 -13.72
CA ASN A 7 10.96 -27.25 -13.89
C ASN A 7 11.48 -25.89 -13.38
N ALA A 8 10.72 -25.18 -12.54
CA ALA A 8 11.12 -23.89 -12.00
C ALA A 8 12.16 -24.05 -10.88
N THR A 9 13.06 -23.09 -10.76
CA THR A 9 13.79 -22.88 -9.53
C THR A 9 12.94 -22.01 -8.60
N LEU A 10 12.31 -22.61 -7.60
CA LEU A 10 11.56 -21.89 -6.59
C LEU A 10 12.51 -21.16 -5.63
N VAL A 11 12.20 -19.88 -5.38
CA VAL A 11 12.90 -19.07 -4.38
C VAL A 11 11.88 -18.53 -3.40
N ASN A 12 11.85 -19.09 -2.19
CA ASN A 12 10.91 -18.71 -1.14
C ASN A 12 11.49 -19.00 0.24
N GLU A 13 11.18 -18.15 1.21
CA GLU A 13 11.60 -18.31 2.63
C GLU A 13 13.10 -18.61 2.83
N GLY A 14 13.94 -17.92 2.06
CA GLY A 14 15.40 -18.08 2.14
C GLY A 14 15.94 -19.39 1.53
N LYS A 15 15.11 -20.15 0.82
CA LYS A 15 15.48 -21.39 0.15
C LYS A 15 15.37 -21.24 -1.36
N SER A 16 16.21 -22.00 -2.07
CA SER A 16 16.16 -22.13 -3.54
C SER A 16 16.27 -23.60 -3.90
N PHE A 17 15.29 -24.11 -4.65
CA PHE A 17 15.25 -25.53 -5.04
C PHE A 17 14.39 -25.74 -6.29
N MET A 18 14.69 -26.80 -7.05
CA MET A 18 13.91 -27.19 -8.23
C MET A 18 12.60 -27.84 -7.81
N ALA A 19 11.49 -27.36 -8.34
CA ALA A 19 10.17 -27.98 -8.13
C ALA A 19 9.17 -27.55 -9.20
N SER A 20 8.01 -28.21 -9.19
CA SER A 20 6.82 -27.85 -9.92
C SER A 20 5.74 -27.33 -8.95
N VAL A 21 4.93 -26.40 -9.41
CA VAL A 21 3.82 -25.84 -8.65
C VAL A 21 2.52 -26.10 -9.39
N VAL A 22 1.55 -26.70 -8.69
CA VAL A 22 0.19 -26.93 -9.18
C VAL A 22 -0.70 -25.82 -8.63
N ILE A 23 -1.40 -25.15 -9.53
CA ILE A 23 -2.36 -24.08 -9.23
C ILE A 23 -3.74 -24.55 -9.64
N SER A 24 -4.66 -24.61 -8.68
CA SER A 24 -6.06 -24.94 -8.89
C SER A 24 -6.92 -23.73 -8.55
N GLY A 25 -7.57 -23.15 -9.56
CA GLY A 25 -8.32 -21.92 -9.41
C GLY A 25 -7.44 -20.75 -8.99
N ASP A 26 -7.57 -20.29 -7.75
CA ASP A 26 -6.86 -19.17 -7.14
C ASP A 26 -5.88 -19.59 -6.03
N THR A 27 -5.64 -20.88 -5.86
CA THR A 27 -4.79 -21.41 -4.81
C THR A 27 -3.63 -22.26 -5.32
N ILE A 28 -2.52 -22.24 -4.59
CA ILE A 28 -1.43 -23.19 -4.77
C ILE A 28 -1.86 -24.51 -4.11
N GLU A 29 -2.17 -25.50 -4.93
CA GLU A 29 -2.61 -26.81 -4.47
C GLU A 29 -1.43 -27.66 -3.96
N LYS A 30 -0.32 -27.64 -4.70
CA LYS A 30 0.83 -28.53 -4.41
C LYS A 30 2.15 -27.93 -4.90
N ILE A 31 3.19 -28.13 -4.14
CA ILE A 31 4.59 -27.92 -4.56
C ILE A 31 5.29 -29.26 -4.48
N THR A 32 5.90 -29.72 -5.56
CA THR A 32 6.50 -31.06 -5.65
C THR A 32 7.72 -31.09 -6.57
N GLN A 33 8.69 -31.92 -6.24
CA GLN A 33 9.87 -32.15 -7.09
C GLN A 33 9.57 -33.09 -8.29
N THR A 34 8.55 -33.95 -8.16
CA THR A 34 8.15 -34.85 -9.19
C THR A 34 6.66 -34.71 -9.48
N ILE A 35 6.27 -34.62 -10.73
CA ILE A 35 4.87 -34.50 -11.13
C ILE A 35 4.59 -35.40 -12.34
N ASP A 36 3.53 -36.19 -12.23
CA ASP A 36 2.96 -36.93 -13.35
C ASP A 36 1.80 -36.12 -13.94
N THR A 37 2.07 -35.46 -15.05
CA THR A 37 1.11 -34.57 -15.71
C THR A 37 0.04 -35.29 -16.49
N ASP A 38 0.28 -36.54 -16.85
CA ASP A 38 -0.57 -37.27 -17.82
C ASP A 38 -1.72 -37.98 -17.13
N SER A 39 -1.54 -38.43 -15.88
CA SER A 39 -2.55 -39.21 -15.16
C SER A 39 -3.35 -38.41 -14.15
N GLU A 40 -2.72 -37.47 -13.46
CA GLU A 40 -3.30 -36.79 -12.30
C GLU A 40 -3.89 -35.39 -12.63
N TYR A 41 -3.39 -34.74 -13.71
CA TYR A 41 -3.70 -33.33 -14.01
C TYR A 41 -4.19 -33.11 -15.44
N SER A 42 -5.01 -34.02 -15.95
CA SER A 42 -5.60 -33.87 -17.27
C SER A 42 -6.43 -32.58 -17.37
N GLY A 43 -6.11 -31.73 -18.34
CA GLY A 43 -6.80 -30.46 -18.58
C GLY A 43 -6.19 -29.24 -17.87
N TYR A 44 -5.07 -29.41 -17.16
CA TYR A 44 -4.27 -28.30 -16.68
C TYR A 44 -3.40 -27.72 -17.80
N GLU A 45 -3.27 -26.39 -17.81
CA GLU A 45 -2.31 -25.73 -18.70
C GLU A 45 -0.90 -25.87 -18.13
N ILE A 46 0.04 -26.35 -18.97
CA ILE A 46 1.42 -26.58 -18.53
C ILE A 46 2.30 -25.41 -18.96
N ILE A 47 2.97 -24.78 -17.99
CA ILE A 47 3.99 -23.76 -18.21
C ILE A 47 5.35 -24.38 -17.88
N ASP A 48 6.22 -24.57 -18.89
CA ASP A 48 7.58 -24.98 -18.62
C ASP A 48 8.46 -23.78 -18.27
N ALA A 49 8.94 -23.78 -17.04
CA ALA A 49 9.76 -22.70 -16.47
C ALA A 49 11.22 -23.15 -16.29
N GLU A 50 11.73 -24.07 -17.12
CA GLU A 50 13.12 -24.50 -17.08
C GLU A 50 14.08 -23.29 -17.22
N GLY A 51 15.02 -23.17 -16.26
CA GLY A 51 15.97 -22.06 -16.21
C GLY A 51 15.43 -20.76 -15.64
N LEU A 52 14.13 -20.71 -15.29
CA LEU A 52 13.51 -19.52 -14.68
C LEU A 52 13.41 -19.66 -13.15
N LEU A 53 13.41 -18.50 -12.50
CA LEU A 53 13.11 -18.39 -11.08
C LEU A 53 11.61 -18.18 -10.88
N LEU A 54 11.01 -18.96 -10.00
CA LEU A 54 9.64 -18.75 -9.55
C LEU A 54 9.66 -18.19 -8.11
N VAL A 55 9.16 -16.99 -7.95
CA VAL A 55 9.10 -16.27 -6.67
C VAL A 55 7.65 -15.96 -6.34
N PRO A 56 7.30 -15.77 -5.05
CA PRO A 56 6.00 -15.18 -4.67
C PRO A 56 5.82 -13.82 -5.33
N GLY A 57 4.57 -13.50 -5.71
CA GLY A 57 4.26 -12.15 -6.17
C GLY A 57 4.52 -11.11 -5.09
N ALA A 58 5.06 -9.96 -5.47
CA ALA A 58 5.31 -8.88 -4.51
C ALA A 58 4.00 -8.27 -4.03
N ILE A 59 4.00 -7.82 -2.76
CA ILE A 59 2.94 -7.02 -2.16
C ILE A 59 3.48 -5.61 -2.00
N ASP A 60 2.83 -4.62 -2.62
CA ASP A 60 3.13 -3.21 -2.43
C ASP A 60 2.18 -2.63 -1.38
N ASP A 61 2.68 -2.34 -0.20
CA ASP A 61 1.90 -1.90 0.95
C ASP A 61 1.61 -0.38 0.96
N GLN A 62 2.10 0.35 -0.04
CA GLN A 62 1.89 1.80 -0.14
C GLN A 62 1.86 2.29 -1.59
N VAL A 63 0.67 2.32 -2.19
CA VAL A 63 0.47 2.91 -3.53
C VAL A 63 -0.46 4.12 -3.50
N HIS A 64 -0.41 4.91 -4.56
CA HIS A 64 -1.29 6.05 -4.81
C HIS A 64 -1.85 5.96 -6.23
N PHE A 65 -2.84 5.12 -6.46
CA PHE A 65 -3.43 4.89 -7.78
C PHE A 65 -4.39 5.99 -8.22
N ARG A 66 -4.71 6.94 -7.31
CA ARG A 66 -5.41 8.19 -7.62
C ARG A 66 -6.88 8.05 -8.04
N ASP A 67 -7.46 6.90 -7.99
CA ASP A 67 -8.86 6.64 -8.28
C ASP A 67 -9.64 6.43 -6.96
N PRO A 68 -10.70 7.18 -6.72
CA PRO A 68 -11.38 8.14 -7.59
C PRO A 68 -10.79 9.57 -7.61
N GLY A 69 -11.21 10.34 -8.60
CA GLY A 69 -11.14 11.80 -8.64
C GLY A 69 -9.81 12.43 -9.09
N LEU A 70 -8.73 11.67 -9.19
CA LEU A 70 -7.44 12.14 -9.68
C LEU A 70 -6.93 11.29 -10.85
N THR A 71 -7.85 10.70 -11.60
CA THR A 71 -7.56 9.72 -12.67
C THR A 71 -6.77 10.28 -13.85
N HIS A 72 -6.62 11.60 -13.94
CA HIS A 72 -5.68 12.23 -14.88
C HIS A 72 -4.21 11.96 -14.58
N LYS A 73 -3.90 11.44 -13.36
CA LYS A 73 -2.54 11.04 -12.94
C LYS A 73 -2.31 9.54 -13.06
N GLY A 74 -3.38 8.76 -12.97
CA GLY A 74 -3.43 7.31 -12.98
C GLY A 74 -4.76 6.82 -12.44
N ASP A 75 -5.14 5.59 -12.78
CA ASP A 75 -6.35 4.95 -12.27
C ASP A 75 -6.08 3.50 -11.87
N ILE A 76 -7.04 2.86 -11.17
CA ILE A 76 -6.87 1.48 -10.70
C ILE A 76 -6.64 0.51 -11.88
N ALA A 77 -7.26 0.73 -13.04
CA ALA A 77 -7.09 -0.16 -14.19
C ALA A 77 -5.67 -0.10 -14.77
N SER A 78 -5.15 1.10 -15.01
CA SER A 78 -3.81 1.30 -15.58
C SER A 78 -2.71 0.91 -14.60
N GLU A 79 -2.85 1.34 -13.34
CA GLU A 79 -1.82 1.16 -12.32
C GLU A 79 -1.75 -0.30 -11.82
N SER A 80 -2.89 -1.00 -11.66
CA SER A 80 -2.87 -2.42 -11.32
C SER A 80 -2.29 -3.28 -12.45
N ARG A 81 -2.51 -2.89 -13.71
CA ARG A 81 -1.87 -3.55 -14.86
C ARG A 81 -0.35 -3.35 -14.85
N ALA A 82 0.11 -2.14 -14.59
CA ALA A 82 1.53 -1.83 -14.46
C ALA A 82 2.16 -2.61 -13.29
N ALA A 83 1.46 -2.69 -12.15
CA ALA A 83 1.87 -3.45 -10.98
C ALA A 83 2.08 -4.93 -11.32
N VAL A 84 1.09 -5.58 -11.96
CA VAL A 84 1.18 -6.99 -12.37
C VAL A 84 2.31 -7.20 -13.37
N ALA A 85 2.47 -6.31 -14.34
CA ALA A 85 3.57 -6.38 -15.30
C ALA A 85 4.96 -6.28 -14.63
N GLY A 86 5.05 -5.61 -13.49
CA GLY A 86 6.26 -5.50 -12.65
C GLY A 86 6.41 -6.63 -11.62
N GLY A 87 5.46 -7.57 -11.54
CA GLY A 87 5.48 -8.68 -10.57
C GLY A 87 4.84 -8.36 -9.21
N VAL A 88 4.18 -7.21 -9.07
CA VAL A 88 3.37 -6.86 -7.91
C VAL A 88 1.97 -7.45 -8.09
N THR A 89 1.62 -8.45 -7.28
CA THR A 89 0.34 -9.16 -7.39
C THR A 89 -0.72 -8.69 -6.41
N SER A 90 -0.33 -7.87 -5.43
CA SER A 90 -1.22 -7.30 -4.43
C SER A 90 -0.78 -5.89 -4.08
N PHE A 91 -1.72 -4.97 -3.87
CA PHE A 91 -1.41 -3.60 -3.46
C PHE A 91 -2.32 -3.09 -2.36
N MET A 92 -1.83 -2.09 -1.62
CA MET A 92 -2.57 -1.37 -0.58
C MET A 92 -2.59 0.12 -0.91
N ASP A 93 -3.76 0.64 -1.32
CA ASP A 93 -3.88 2.02 -1.81
C ASP A 93 -4.27 3.00 -0.70
N MET A 94 -3.61 4.14 -0.74
CA MET A 94 -3.72 5.22 0.23
C MET A 94 -5.05 5.99 0.09
N PRO A 95 -5.55 6.60 1.19
CA PRO A 95 -6.87 7.23 1.23
C PRO A 95 -6.94 8.65 0.62
N ASN A 96 -5.82 9.21 0.16
CA ASN A 96 -5.74 10.58 -0.33
C ASN A 96 -6.20 10.73 -1.80
N THR A 97 -7.40 10.33 -2.07
CA THR A 97 -8.16 10.46 -3.31
C THR A 97 -9.10 11.67 -3.28
N VAL A 98 -9.95 11.88 -4.27
CA VAL A 98 -10.97 12.93 -4.28
C VAL A 98 -12.33 12.31 -4.61
N PRO A 99 -13.22 12.21 -3.61
CA PRO A 99 -13.03 12.61 -2.21
C PRO A 99 -11.99 11.76 -1.46
N ASN A 100 -11.45 12.29 -0.35
CA ASN A 100 -10.60 11.51 0.55
C ASN A 100 -11.41 10.38 1.20
N THR A 101 -10.82 9.19 1.40
CA THR A 101 -11.50 8.02 1.97
C THR A 101 -11.65 8.17 3.49
N LEU A 102 -12.59 9.00 3.93
CA LEU A 102 -12.80 9.37 5.34
C LEU A 102 -14.09 8.81 5.96
N THR A 103 -14.88 8.07 5.19
CA THR A 103 -16.12 7.41 5.66
C THR A 103 -16.17 5.97 5.20
N GLN A 104 -16.98 5.15 5.88
CA GLN A 104 -17.20 3.76 5.49
C GLN A 104 -17.77 3.65 4.05
N GLN A 105 -18.64 4.59 3.67
CA GLN A 105 -19.20 4.62 2.31
C GLN A 105 -18.10 4.89 1.26
N LEU A 106 -17.26 5.89 1.48
CA LEU A 106 -16.15 6.20 0.55
C LEU A 106 -15.12 5.08 0.46
N LEU A 107 -14.94 4.33 1.55
CA LEU A 107 -14.12 3.13 1.55
C LEU A 107 -14.77 2.03 0.69
N GLN A 108 -16.08 1.79 0.84
CA GLN A 108 -16.81 0.84 0.02
C GLN A 108 -16.79 1.24 -1.47
N ASP A 109 -17.02 2.50 -1.78
CA ASP A 109 -16.97 3.01 -3.16
C ASP A 109 -15.63 2.69 -3.85
N LYS A 110 -14.50 2.75 -3.11
CA LYS A 110 -13.18 2.34 -3.64
C LYS A 110 -13.12 0.84 -3.90
N TYR A 111 -13.67 0.02 -3.02
CA TYR A 111 -13.77 -1.43 -3.25
C TYR A 111 -14.60 -1.76 -4.48
N ASP A 112 -15.72 -1.07 -4.67
CA ASP A 112 -16.61 -1.27 -5.83
C ASP A 112 -15.88 -0.90 -7.14
N ILE A 113 -15.16 0.23 -7.15
CA ILE A 113 -14.33 0.64 -8.30
C ILE A 113 -13.24 -0.42 -8.59
N ALA A 114 -12.57 -0.91 -7.58
CA ALA A 114 -11.50 -1.89 -7.75
C ALA A 114 -12.02 -3.26 -8.19
N ALA A 115 -13.20 -3.67 -7.75
CA ALA A 115 -13.84 -4.90 -8.18
C ALA A 115 -14.09 -4.94 -9.69
N GLU A 116 -14.34 -3.78 -10.31
CA GLU A 116 -14.54 -3.65 -11.75
C GLU A 116 -13.23 -3.49 -12.54
N LYS A 117 -12.20 -2.86 -11.94
CA LYS A 117 -11.04 -2.36 -12.68
C LYS A 117 -9.72 -3.08 -12.39
N SER A 118 -9.56 -3.64 -11.20
CA SER A 118 -8.25 -4.13 -10.77
C SER A 118 -7.88 -5.48 -11.40
N MET A 119 -6.64 -5.59 -11.86
CA MET A 119 -6.02 -6.84 -12.29
C MET A 119 -5.20 -7.54 -11.19
N ALA A 120 -4.92 -6.85 -10.09
CA ALA A 120 -4.20 -7.36 -8.93
C ALA A 120 -5.13 -7.48 -7.71
N ASN A 121 -4.73 -8.25 -6.70
CA ASN A 121 -5.40 -8.21 -5.41
C ASN A 121 -5.23 -6.82 -4.77
N TYR A 122 -6.24 -6.37 -4.02
CA TYR A 122 -6.23 -5.03 -3.49
C TYR A 122 -6.78 -4.95 -2.07
N SER A 123 -6.30 -3.97 -1.35
CA SER A 123 -6.90 -3.47 -0.12
C SER A 123 -6.69 -1.96 -0.02
N PHE A 124 -7.47 -1.32 0.85
CA PHE A 124 -7.47 0.12 1.00
C PHE A 124 -7.27 0.51 2.45
N TYR A 125 -6.63 1.67 2.65
CA TYR A 125 -6.54 2.30 3.96
C TYR A 125 -7.75 3.18 4.23
N MET A 126 -8.31 3.07 5.43
CA MET A 126 -9.23 4.08 5.97
C MET A 126 -8.44 5.32 6.37
N GLY A 127 -8.83 6.48 5.89
CA GLY A 127 -8.17 7.75 6.21
C GLY A 127 -8.66 8.35 7.51
N VAL A 128 -7.74 9.04 8.21
CA VAL A 128 -8.05 9.80 9.43
C VAL A 128 -7.98 11.29 9.15
N SER A 129 -8.87 12.05 9.77
CA SER A 129 -8.83 13.51 9.91
C SER A 129 -9.05 13.88 11.38
N ASN A 130 -8.93 15.16 11.71
CA ASN A 130 -9.24 15.62 13.08
C ASN A 130 -10.71 15.40 13.48
N ASP A 131 -11.61 15.19 12.52
CA ASP A 131 -13.06 15.25 12.72
C ASP A 131 -13.78 13.91 12.52
N ASN A 132 -13.09 12.83 12.08
CA ASN A 132 -13.75 11.56 11.70
C ASN A 132 -13.38 10.36 12.57
N ILE A 133 -12.79 10.55 13.74
CA ILE A 133 -12.30 9.44 14.57
C ILE A 133 -13.39 8.41 14.91
N ASP A 134 -14.61 8.85 15.18
CA ASP A 134 -15.73 7.95 15.47
C ASP A 134 -16.14 7.11 14.25
N GLU A 135 -15.92 7.61 13.04
CA GLU A 135 -16.12 6.86 11.80
C GLU A 135 -15.00 5.86 11.56
N VAL A 136 -13.76 6.26 11.83
CA VAL A 136 -12.58 5.39 11.73
C VAL A 136 -12.70 4.18 12.66
N LEU A 137 -13.15 4.38 13.89
CA LEU A 137 -13.30 3.31 14.88
C LEU A 137 -14.40 2.28 14.55
N LYS A 138 -15.30 2.59 13.63
CA LYS A 138 -16.31 1.61 13.11
C LYS A 138 -15.72 0.63 12.09
N THR A 139 -14.50 0.85 11.64
CA THR A 139 -13.91 0.08 10.53
C THR A 139 -13.70 -1.38 10.94
N ASN A 140 -14.20 -2.31 10.11
CA ASN A 140 -13.94 -3.73 10.31
C ASN A 140 -12.50 -4.07 9.91
N PRO A 141 -11.63 -4.52 10.83
CA PRO A 141 -10.24 -4.81 10.55
C PRO A 141 -10.02 -5.97 9.58
N GLN A 142 -11.02 -6.80 9.33
CA GLN A 142 -10.93 -7.89 8.36
C GLN A 142 -11.10 -7.43 6.91
N ASN A 143 -11.61 -6.21 6.71
CA ASN A 143 -11.94 -5.70 5.38
C ASN A 143 -10.97 -4.62 4.88
N ILE A 144 -9.92 -4.30 5.65
CA ILE A 144 -8.94 -3.26 5.28
C ILE A 144 -7.52 -3.70 5.60
N CYS A 145 -6.54 -3.10 4.90
CA CYS A 145 -5.12 -3.31 5.22
C CYS A 145 -4.65 -2.49 6.42
N GLY A 146 -5.34 -1.41 6.77
CA GLY A 146 -5.00 -0.57 7.90
C GLY A 146 -5.68 0.79 7.88
N ILE A 147 -5.37 1.60 8.87
CA ILE A 147 -5.78 2.99 8.99
C ILE A 147 -4.60 3.88 8.66
N LYS A 148 -4.81 4.96 7.88
CA LYS A 148 -3.75 5.90 7.50
C LYS A 148 -3.95 7.25 8.15
N ALA A 149 -2.96 7.68 8.95
CA ALA A 149 -2.90 9.02 9.54
C ALA A 149 -1.74 9.83 8.94
N PHE A 150 -2.03 11.04 8.48
CA PHE A 150 -1.03 12.00 8.05
C PHE A 150 -0.79 12.99 9.18
N MET A 151 0.31 12.84 9.92
CA MET A 151 0.74 13.76 10.97
C MET A 151 1.65 14.89 10.44
N GLY A 152 1.64 15.09 9.12
CA GLY A 152 2.35 16.11 8.35
C GLY A 152 2.16 15.89 6.86
N SER A 153 2.48 16.90 6.04
CA SER A 153 2.49 16.84 4.56
C SER A 153 1.26 16.17 3.96
N SER A 154 0.07 16.66 4.31
CA SER A 154 -1.19 16.09 3.85
C SER A 154 -1.86 16.95 2.77
N THR A 155 -2.71 16.32 1.97
CA THR A 155 -3.60 16.97 1.00
C THR A 155 -5.05 16.92 1.49
N GLY A 156 -5.80 17.98 1.24
CA GLY A 156 -7.19 18.09 1.67
C GLY A 156 -7.33 18.16 3.20
N ASN A 157 -8.38 17.56 3.75
CA ASN A 157 -8.68 17.56 5.19
C ASN A 157 -8.13 16.32 5.92
N MET A 158 -6.92 15.85 5.55
CA MET A 158 -6.35 14.63 6.13
C MET A 158 -5.20 14.87 7.10
N LEU A 159 -4.84 16.13 7.39
CA LEU A 159 -3.85 16.42 8.42
C LEU A 159 -4.44 16.13 9.81
N VAL A 160 -3.78 15.26 10.56
CA VAL A 160 -4.14 14.94 11.95
C VAL A 160 -3.10 15.53 12.88
N ASN A 161 -3.44 16.63 13.53
CA ASN A 161 -2.57 17.35 14.47
C ASN A 161 -3.23 17.60 15.82
N ASN A 162 -4.48 17.19 16.00
CA ASN A 162 -5.19 17.26 17.27
C ASN A 162 -4.72 16.11 18.18
N GLU A 163 -4.18 16.43 19.34
CA GLU A 163 -3.62 15.45 20.28
C GLU A 163 -4.68 14.46 20.79
N SER A 164 -5.87 14.94 21.09
CA SER A 164 -6.95 14.05 21.58
C SER A 164 -7.42 13.06 20.50
N THR A 165 -7.41 13.46 19.23
CA THR A 165 -7.71 12.57 18.11
C THR A 165 -6.63 11.51 17.94
N LEU A 166 -5.35 11.91 18.04
CA LEU A 166 -4.21 10.98 17.94
C LEU A 166 -4.20 10.01 19.13
N GLU A 167 -4.45 10.49 20.34
CA GLU A 167 -4.53 9.63 21.53
C GLU A 167 -5.63 8.56 21.37
N ARG A 168 -6.83 8.97 20.98
CA ARG A 168 -7.92 8.03 20.72
C ARG A 168 -7.57 7.05 19.59
N LEU A 169 -6.99 7.55 18.50
CA LEU A 169 -6.59 6.72 17.38
C LEU A 169 -5.63 5.60 17.81
N PHE A 170 -4.53 5.95 18.48
CA PHE A 170 -3.53 4.97 18.88
C PHE A 170 -3.99 4.03 19.99
N LYS A 171 -4.92 4.44 20.83
CA LYS A 171 -5.46 3.65 21.91
C LYS A 171 -6.58 2.71 21.48
N GLU A 172 -7.43 3.15 20.55
CA GLU A 172 -8.70 2.49 20.23
C GLU A 172 -8.75 1.89 18.82
N ALA A 173 -7.74 2.15 17.96
CA ALA A 173 -7.75 1.64 16.59
C ALA A 173 -7.88 0.11 16.55
N PRO A 174 -8.82 -0.44 15.74
CA PRO A 174 -9.06 -1.87 15.70
C PRO A 174 -7.99 -2.66 14.92
N CYS A 175 -7.08 -1.97 14.23
CA CYS A 175 -6.04 -2.58 13.38
C CYS A 175 -4.81 -1.68 13.26
N LEU A 176 -3.86 -2.08 12.40
CA LEU A 176 -2.64 -1.35 12.11
C LEU A 176 -2.91 0.11 11.74
N VAL A 177 -2.16 1.02 12.33
CA VAL A 177 -2.13 2.45 11.96
C VAL A 177 -0.81 2.78 11.27
N ALA A 178 -0.89 3.06 9.96
CA ALA A 178 0.24 3.56 9.19
C ALA A 178 0.29 5.10 9.28
N THR A 179 1.45 5.66 9.59
CA THR A 179 1.60 7.11 9.78
C THR A 179 2.58 7.73 8.79
N HIS A 180 2.27 8.93 8.32
CA HIS A 180 3.24 9.84 7.71
C HIS A 180 3.65 10.87 8.76
N CYS A 181 4.95 10.93 9.05
CA CYS A 181 5.47 11.68 10.19
C CYS A 181 6.40 12.81 9.72
N GLU A 182 5.90 14.04 9.73
CA GLU A 182 6.68 15.26 9.51
C GLU A 182 6.04 16.42 10.29
N ASP A 183 6.83 17.14 11.09
CA ASP A 183 6.33 18.29 11.84
C ASP A 183 6.21 19.51 10.92
N GLU A 184 4.98 19.93 10.64
CA GLU A 184 4.66 21.06 9.77
C GLU A 184 5.29 22.39 10.26
N ALA A 185 5.40 22.60 11.55
CA ALA A 185 5.97 23.83 12.08
C ALA A 185 7.48 23.93 11.80
N ILE A 186 8.20 22.80 11.95
CA ILE A 186 9.62 22.72 11.60
C ILE A 186 9.81 22.92 10.10
N ILE A 187 9.01 22.23 9.27
CA ILE A 187 9.12 22.37 7.82
C ILE A 187 8.87 23.81 7.36
N ARG A 188 7.81 24.46 7.84
CA ARG A 188 7.51 25.84 7.49
C ARG A 188 8.63 26.81 7.90
N ASN A 189 9.15 26.65 9.11
CA ASN A 189 10.30 27.44 9.56
C ASN A 189 11.51 27.23 8.66
N ASN A 190 11.82 25.99 8.29
CA ASN A 190 12.95 25.67 7.41
C ASN A 190 12.74 26.25 6.00
N ILE A 191 11.53 26.18 5.46
CA ILE A 191 11.18 26.80 4.16
C ILE A 191 11.50 28.31 4.20
N GLU A 192 11.07 29.02 5.23
CA GLU A 192 11.33 30.46 5.36
C GLU A 192 12.83 30.77 5.45
N VAL A 193 13.59 30.00 6.24
CA VAL A 193 15.05 30.17 6.36
C VAL A 193 15.75 29.96 5.02
N PHE A 194 15.39 28.90 4.29
CA PHE A 194 16.04 28.61 3.00
C PHE A 194 15.57 29.56 1.90
N LYS A 195 14.33 30.01 1.92
CA LYS A 195 13.81 31.04 0.99
C LYS A 195 14.53 32.37 1.18
N GLN A 196 14.80 32.79 2.41
CA GLN A 196 15.61 33.97 2.68
C GLN A 196 17.05 33.86 2.14
N LYS A 197 17.62 32.63 2.18
CA LYS A 197 19.00 32.39 1.75
C LYS A 197 19.16 32.26 0.23
N TYR A 198 18.23 31.61 -0.45
CA TYR A 198 18.34 31.20 -1.85
C TYR A 198 17.30 31.84 -2.78
N GLY A 199 16.28 32.52 -2.24
CA GLY A 199 15.15 33.02 -3.04
C GLY A 199 14.42 31.90 -3.76
N ASP A 200 14.00 32.16 -4.99
CA ASP A 200 13.29 31.17 -5.84
C ASP A 200 14.25 30.19 -6.56
N GLU A 201 15.56 30.38 -6.43
CA GLU A 201 16.61 29.55 -7.05
C GLU A 201 17.17 28.49 -6.10
N ALA A 202 16.38 28.07 -5.11
CA ALA A 202 16.79 27.08 -4.14
C ALA A 202 17.15 25.73 -4.80
N PRO A 203 18.38 25.21 -4.62
CA PRO A 203 18.78 23.96 -5.24
C PRO A 203 18.07 22.76 -4.61
N ALA A 204 17.81 21.71 -5.41
CA ALA A 204 17.17 20.49 -4.93
C ALA A 204 17.89 19.83 -3.73
N SER A 205 19.19 20.06 -3.58
CA SER A 205 20.01 19.53 -2.48
C SER A 205 19.62 20.04 -1.09
N ILE A 206 18.83 21.14 -0.98
CA ILE A 206 18.32 21.61 0.31
C ILE A 206 17.06 20.86 0.77
N HIS A 207 16.41 20.09 -0.10
CA HIS A 207 15.18 19.38 0.24
C HIS A 207 15.29 18.55 1.52
N PRO A 208 16.36 17.75 1.76
CA PRO A 208 16.54 17.01 3.02
C PRO A 208 16.77 17.90 4.25
N LEU A 209 17.18 19.17 4.05
CA LEU A 209 17.36 20.13 5.13
C LEU A 209 16.04 20.83 5.48
N VAL A 210 15.17 21.05 4.50
CA VAL A 210 13.81 21.56 4.69
C VAL A 210 12.95 20.50 5.38
N ARG A 211 12.91 19.30 4.83
CA ARG A 211 12.25 18.12 5.41
C ARG A 211 13.25 17.34 6.23
N SER A 212 13.60 17.90 7.39
CA SER A 212 14.70 17.42 8.21
C SER A 212 14.34 16.13 8.97
N ALA A 213 15.37 15.36 9.33
CA ALA A 213 15.24 14.21 10.21
C ALA A 213 14.57 14.59 11.55
N GLU A 214 14.82 15.81 12.06
CA GLU A 214 14.18 16.32 13.28
C GLU A 214 12.65 16.45 13.12
N ALA A 215 12.17 16.96 11.97
CA ALA A 215 10.74 17.06 11.69
C ALA A 215 10.06 15.68 11.69
N CYS A 216 10.72 14.68 11.10
CA CYS A 216 10.25 13.31 11.10
C CYS A 216 10.29 12.70 12.52
N TYR A 217 11.40 12.83 13.22
CA TYR A 217 11.59 12.27 14.56
C TYR A 217 10.55 12.81 15.56
N LYS A 218 10.34 14.13 15.60
CA LYS A 218 9.42 14.78 16.53
C LYS A 218 7.98 14.26 16.42
N THR A 219 7.51 14.01 15.19
CA THR A 219 6.16 13.45 14.99
C THR A 219 6.11 11.93 15.17
N SER A 220 7.20 11.22 14.84
CA SER A 220 7.29 9.79 15.11
C SER A 220 7.32 9.47 16.59
N ASP A 221 7.98 10.30 17.40
CA ASP A 221 8.09 10.14 18.85
C ASP A 221 6.74 10.31 19.55
N ARG A 222 5.82 11.11 19.02
CA ARG A 222 4.46 11.24 19.55
C ARG A 222 3.73 9.90 19.71
N LYS A 223 4.03 8.91 18.88
CA LYS A 223 3.48 7.55 19.01
C LYS A 223 3.98 6.81 20.24
N SER A 224 5.11 7.21 20.79
CA SER A 224 5.73 6.59 21.96
C SER A 224 5.19 7.13 23.28
N VAL A 225 4.39 8.21 23.25
CA VAL A 225 3.92 8.95 24.43
C VAL A 225 2.41 8.78 24.65
N VAL A 226 1.71 8.07 23.74
CA VAL A 226 0.26 7.84 23.79
C VAL A 226 -0.06 6.41 24.24
#